data_5011f7ef22fa9b65dba2122fb88c8b6b
#
_entry.id   5011f7ef22fa9b65dba2122fb88c8b6b
#
_cell.length_a   1.000
_cell.length_b   1.000
_cell.length_c   1.000
_cell.angle_alpha   90.00
_cell.angle_beta   90.00
_cell.angle_gamma   90.00
#
_symmetry.space_group_name_H-M   'P 1'
#
loop_
_entity.id
_entity.type
_entity.pdbx_description
1 polymer ?
#
loop_
_entity_poly.entity_id
_entity_poly.type
_entity_poly.pdbx_seq_one_letter_code
_entity_poly.pdbx_strand_id
1 'polypeptide(L)'
;GGGWDSLIPLEPLWLQYLRITKPNSAIILFCQGMFTAQLMMSQPKLWKYNLIWSKQRPTGFLNANKMPLRSHEDIAVFYRKQPIYNPQMVKCAPHQRNHRKGDGSHSLKRGCYGDHKEVPTIVSDEKFPKSIICFDKEHTADTFHPTQKPVALIQYLIRTYSNEGDTILDN
;
A
#
# COMPACT_ATOMS: atom_id res chain seq x y z
N GLY A 1 -20.62 -19.11 -2.08
CA GLY A 1 -20.45 -17.67 -1.86
C GLY A 1 -21.79 -17.03 -1.59
N GLY A 2 -21.86 -16.08 -0.67
CA GLY A 2 -23.08 -15.30 -0.47
C GLY A 2 -23.35 -14.42 -1.68
N GLY A 3 -24.60 -14.00 -1.89
CA GLY A 3 -25.01 -13.16 -3.04
C GLY A 3 -24.30 -11.78 -3.12
N TRP A 4 -23.51 -11.40 -2.10
CA TRP A 4 -22.67 -10.20 -2.04
C TRP A 4 -21.23 -10.42 -2.56
N ASP A 5 -20.81 -11.67 -2.82
CA ASP A 5 -19.46 -12.01 -3.29
C ASP A 5 -19.44 -12.15 -4.82
N SER A 6 -19.98 -11.15 -5.52
CA SER A 6 -19.95 -11.08 -6.97
C SER A 6 -18.96 -10.01 -7.43
N LEU A 7 -18.24 -10.30 -8.53
CA LEU A 7 -17.31 -9.35 -9.12
C LEU A 7 -18.07 -8.14 -9.67
N ILE A 8 -17.76 -6.96 -9.17
CA ILE A 8 -18.27 -5.70 -9.72
C ILE A 8 -17.64 -5.52 -11.12
N PRO A 9 -18.41 -5.19 -12.16
CA PRO A 9 -17.86 -4.89 -13.48
C PRO A 9 -16.84 -3.75 -13.40
N LEU A 10 -15.57 -4.05 -13.72
CA LEU A 10 -14.47 -3.12 -13.50
C LEU A 10 -14.52 -1.89 -14.42
N GLU A 11 -14.98 -2.05 -15.66
CA GLU A 11 -15.03 -0.94 -16.62
C GLU A 11 -15.97 0.20 -16.16
N PRO A 12 -17.25 -0.05 -15.83
CA PRO A 12 -18.13 0.98 -15.28
C PRO A 12 -17.63 1.56 -13.96
N LEU A 13 -17.01 0.73 -13.09
CA LEU A 13 -16.44 1.18 -11.84
C LEU A 13 -15.32 2.22 -12.08
N TRP A 14 -14.41 1.94 -13.00
CA TRP A 14 -13.34 2.86 -13.35
C TRP A 14 -13.86 4.17 -13.95
N LEU A 15 -14.91 4.12 -14.77
CA LEU A 15 -15.53 5.34 -15.29
C LEU A 15 -16.00 6.25 -14.15
N GLN A 16 -16.62 5.70 -13.10
CA GLN A 16 -17.05 6.48 -11.95
C GLN A 16 -15.89 6.99 -11.11
N TYR A 17 -14.91 6.15 -10.80
CA TYR A 17 -13.73 6.61 -10.06
C TYR A 17 -13.01 7.76 -10.78
N LEU A 18 -12.80 7.64 -12.09
CA LEU A 18 -12.12 8.67 -12.87
C LEU A 18 -12.96 9.95 -13.03
N ARG A 19 -14.27 9.86 -12.96
CA ARG A 19 -15.19 11.00 -12.98
C ARG A 19 -15.12 11.81 -11.69
N ILE A 20 -15.06 11.15 -10.54
CA ILE A 20 -15.16 11.82 -9.23
C ILE A 20 -13.81 12.19 -8.62
N THR A 21 -12.73 11.50 -8.99
CA THR A 21 -11.40 11.78 -8.42
C THR A 21 -10.68 12.90 -9.15
N LYS A 22 -9.99 13.74 -8.39
CA LYS A 22 -9.05 14.73 -8.96
C LYS A 22 -7.90 14.04 -9.70
N PRO A 23 -7.28 14.68 -10.70
CA PRO A 23 -6.15 14.08 -11.44
C PRO A 23 -4.97 13.63 -10.57
N ASN A 24 -4.75 14.29 -9.45
CA ASN A 24 -3.69 14.02 -8.47
C ASN A 24 -4.19 13.31 -7.21
N SER A 25 -5.28 12.57 -7.30
CA SER A 25 -5.77 11.72 -6.21
C SER A 25 -5.27 10.30 -6.38
N ALA A 26 -5.02 9.62 -5.26
CA ALA A 26 -4.81 8.18 -5.23
C ALA A 26 -6.15 7.45 -5.18
N ILE A 27 -6.24 6.33 -5.89
CA ILE A 27 -7.31 5.33 -5.78
C ILE A 27 -6.64 4.08 -5.19
N ILE A 28 -7.13 3.61 -4.06
CA ILE A 28 -6.51 2.55 -3.27
C ILE A 28 -7.53 1.44 -3.10
N LEU A 29 -7.22 0.26 -3.61
CA LEU A 29 -8.15 -0.87 -3.65
C LEU A 29 -7.53 -2.11 -3.02
N PHE A 30 -8.25 -2.71 -2.08
CA PHE A 30 -7.88 -4.00 -1.49
C PHE A 30 -8.19 -5.13 -2.46
N CYS A 31 -7.23 -6.03 -2.64
CA CYS A 31 -7.34 -7.14 -3.56
C CYS A 31 -6.52 -8.35 -3.08
N GLN A 32 -6.78 -9.52 -3.67
CA GLN A 32 -6.04 -10.73 -3.34
C GLN A 32 -6.09 -11.75 -4.48
N GLY A 33 -4.98 -12.47 -4.67
CA GLY A 33 -4.89 -13.57 -5.61
C GLY A 33 -5.14 -13.18 -7.06
N MET A 34 -5.97 -13.93 -7.78
CA MET A 34 -6.26 -13.67 -9.20
C MET A 34 -6.97 -12.32 -9.41
N PHE A 35 -7.78 -11.88 -8.43
CA PHE A 35 -8.42 -10.57 -8.50
C PHE A 35 -7.42 -9.42 -8.52
N THR A 36 -6.27 -9.55 -7.83
CA THR A 36 -5.17 -8.57 -7.92
C THR A 36 -4.71 -8.40 -9.36
N ALA A 37 -4.47 -9.49 -10.07
CA ALA A 37 -4.03 -9.45 -11.46
C ALA A 37 -5.10 -8.83 -12.39
N GLN A 38 -6.35 -9.22 -12.23
CA GLN A 38 -7.47 -8.66 -13.00
C GLN A 38 -7.61 -7.15 -12.78
N LEU A 39 -7.51 -6.71 -11.52
CA LEU A 39 -7.61 -5.31 -11.17
C LEU A 39 -6.45 -4.49 -11.77
N MET A 40 -5.22 -4.96 -11.66
CA MET A 40 -4.05 -4.31 -12.26
C MET A 40 -4.16 -4.22 -13.78
N MET A 41 -4.58 -5.31 -14.43
CA MET A 41 -4.73 -5.38 -15.88
C MET A 41 -5.92 -4.57 -16.41
N SER A 42 -6.92 -4.29 -15.57
CA SER A 42 -8.06 -3.45 -15.97
C SER A 42 -7.65 -1.98 -16.19
N GLN A 43 -6.58 -1.50 -15.53
CA GLN A 43 -6.06 -0.14 -15.68
C GLN A 43 -4.53 -0.10 -15.57
N PRO A 44 -3.78 -0.72 -16.49
CA PRO A 44 -2.33 -0.88 -16.38
C PRO A 44 -1.57 0.46 -16.43
N LYS A 45 -2.14 1.49 -17.06
CA LYS A 45 -1.54 2.84 -17.11
C LYS A 45 -1.69 3.60 -15.79
N LEU A 46 -2.76 3.33 -15.05
CA LEU A 46 -3.05 3.97 -13.77
C LEU A 46 -2.42 3.23 -12.60
N TRP A 47 -2.30 1.91 -12.68
CA TRP A 47 -1.61 1.12 -11.66
C TRP A 47 -0.15 1.54 -11.53
N LYS A 48 0.33 1.68 -10.29
CA LYS A 48 1.69 2.12 -10.00
C LYS A 48 2.47 1.09 -9.17
N TYR A 49 1.89 0.63 -8.09
CA TYR A 49 2.50 -0.37 -7.21
C TYR A 49 1.45 -0.98 -6.28
N ASN A 50 1.84 -2.05 -5.62
CA ASN A 50 1.08 -2.64 -4.53
C ASN A 50 1.80 -2.42 -3.20
N LEU A 51 1.02 -2.16 -2.15
CA LEU A 51 1.43 -2.41 -0.79
C LEU A 51 0.96 -3.82 -0.40
N ILE A 52 1.71 -4.48 0.45
CA ILE A 52 1.36 -5.79 1.01
C ILE A 52 0.98 -5.59 2.46
N TRP A 53 -0.29 -5.79 2.77
CA TRP A 53 -0.71 -5.82 4.16
C TRP A 53 -0.45 -7.19 4.75
N SER A 54 0.57 -7.30 5.61
CA SER A 54 0.88 -8.50 6.39
C SER A 54 -0.03 -8.57 7.60
N LYS A 55 -0.76 -9.68 7.72
CA LYS A 55 -1.67 -9.96 8.82
C LYS A 55 -0.98 -10.84 9.85
N GLN A 56 -1.05 -10.52 11.12
CA GLN A 56 -0.52 -11.41 12.15
C GLN A 56 -1.33 -12.71 12.25
N ARG A 57 -2.64 -12.63 12.05
CA ARG A 57 -3.53 -13.81 12.04
C ARG A 57 -3.83 -14.23 10.61
N PRO A 58 -3.23 -15.31 10.13
CA PRO A 58 -3.48 -15.82 8.79
C PRO A 58 -4.90 -16.39 8.66
N THR A 59 -5.35 -16.56 7.42
CA THR A 59 -6.63 -17.15 7.06
C THR A 59 -6.43 -18.40 6.20
N GLY A 60 -7.50 -19.19 5.98
CA GLY A 60 -7.43 -20.38 5.14
C GLY A 60 -7.06 -21.66 5.91
N PHE A 61 -7.32 -21.71 7.21
CA PHE A 61 -6.95 -22.79 8.11
C PHE A 61 -7.45 -24.16 7.64
N LEU A 62 -8.62 -24.26 7.04
CA LEU A 62 -9.18 -25.51 6.50
C LEU A 62 -8.29 -26.16 5.42
N ASN A 63 -7.41 -25.39 4.80
CA ASN A 63 -6.49 -25.85 3.77
C ASN A 63 -5.03 -25.94 4.25
N ALA A 64 -4.77 -25.86 5.55
CA ALA A 64 -3.42 -25.82 6.12
C ALA A 64 -2.54 -27.03 5.74
N ASN A 65 -3.16 -28.19 5.52
CA ASN A 65 -2.47 -29.41 5.09
C ASN A 65 -2.24 -29.49 3.55
N LYS A 66 -2.74 -28.53 2.78
CA LYS A 66 -2.68 -28.55 1.31
C LYS A 66 -1.89 -27.36 0.73
N MET A 67 -1.87 -26.24 1.45
CA MET A 67 -1.19 -25.03 1.02
C MET A 67 -0.86 -24.14 2.23
N PRO A 68 0.10 -23.22 2.10
CA PRO A 68 0.39 -22.23 3.14
C PRO A 68 -0.84 -21.38 3.50
N LEU A 69 -0.93 -21.02 4.77
CA LEU A 69 -1.95 -20.09 5.25
C LEU A 69 -1.76 -18.71 4.61
N ARG A 70 -2.86 -18.07 4.27
CA ARG A 70 -2.86 -16.72 3.70
C ARG A 70 -2.62 -15.67 4.79
N SER A 71 -1.43 -15.11 4.81
CA SER A 71 -0.99 -14.12 5.82
C SER A 71 -0.94 -12.69 5.31
N HIS A 72 -1.37 -12.42 4.08
CA HIS A 72 -1.34 -11.08 3.51
C HIS A 72 -2.55 -10.80 2.60
N GLU A 73 -2.77 -9.52 2.34
CA GLU A 73 -3.60 -9.00 1.26
C GLU A 73 -2.81 -7.95 0.49
N ASP A 74 -3.13 -7.80 -0.80
CA ASP A 74 -2.59 -6.75 -1.64
C ASP A 74 -3.43 -5.47 -1.49
N ILE A 75 -2.77 -4.33 -1.60
CA ILE A 75 -3.40 -3.01 -1.68
C ILE A 75 -2.87 -2.34 -2.92
N ALA A 76 -3.65 -2.34 -3.98
CA ALA A 76 -3.25 -1.79 -5.27
C ALA A 76 -3.46 -0.27 -5.29
N VAL A 77 -2.42 0.48 -5.69
CA VAL A 77 -2.41 1.94 -5.74
C VAL A 77 -2.41 2.40 -7.19
N PHE A 78 -3.42 3.21 -7.52
CA PHE A 78 -3.64 3.76 -8.86
C PHE A 78 -3.70 5.27 -8.80
N TYR A 79 -3.14 5.95 -9.80
CA TYR A 79 -3.31 7.39 -10.00
C TYR A 79 -2.97 7.83 -11.43
N ARG A 80 -3.52 8.98 -11.83
CA ARG A 80 -3.23 9.62 -13.13
C ARG A 80 -1.95 10.46 -13.08
N LYS A 81 -1.85 11.34 -12.07
CA LYS A 81 -0.69 12.18 -11.76
C LYS A 81 -0.26 11.89 -10.34
N GLN A 82 1.01 12.13 -10.03
CA GLN A 82 1.55 11.93 -8.69
C GLN A 82 0.62 12.56 -7.64
N PRO A 83 0.06 11.77 -6.74
CA PRO A 83 -0.77 12.26 -5.65
C PRO A 83 0.07 12.83 -4.52
N ILE A 84 -0.61 13.41 -3.53
CA ILE A 84 -0.01 13.67 -2.23
C ILE A 84 0.57 12.35 -1.71
N TYR A 85 1.78 12.42 -1.21
CA TYR A 85 2.45 11.29 -0.56
C TYR A 85 3.17 11.78 0.69
N ASN A 86 2.62 11.47 1.85
CA ASN A 86 3.17 11.77 3.16
C ASN A 86 3.76 10.48 3.74
N PRO A 87 5.07 10.22 3.58
CA PRO A 87 5.67 8.99 4.07
C PRO A 87 5.51 8.89 5.59
N GLN A 88 4.89 7.82 6.06
CA GLN A 88 4.76 7.55 7.49
C GLN A 88 6.07 6.95 7.98
N MET A 89 6.98 7.83 8.43
CA MET A 89 8.34 7.46 8.83
C MET A 89 8.33 6.49 10.01
N VAL A 90 9.25 5.54 9.99
CA VAL A 90 9.38 4.48 11.01
C VAL A 90 10.66 4.71 11.81
N LYS A 91 10.53 4.84 13.13
CA LYS A 91 11.68 4.90 14.03
C LYS A 91 12.53 3.64 13.89
N CYS A 92 13.83 3.81 13.80
CA CYS A 92 14.77 2.69 13.73
C CYS A 92 15.57 2.57 15.02
N ALA A 93 15.96 1.32 15.35
CA ALA A 93 16.84 1.07 16.49
C ALA A 93 18.21 1.71 16.25
N PRO A 94 18.94 2.11 17.31
CA PRO A 94 20.24 2.80 17.20
C PRO A 94 21.25 2.12 16.28
N HIS A 95 21.31 0.78 16.29
CA HIS A 95 22.20 -0.01 15.43
C HIS A 95 21.77 -0.06 13.95
N GLN A 96 20.56 0.41 13.64
CA GLN A 96 20.00 0.44 12.27
C GLN A 96 20.06 1.84 11.65
N ARG A 97 20.62 2.82 12.38
CA ARG A 97 20.83 4.18 11.84
C ARG A 97 21.69 4.11 10.60
N ASN A 98 21.32 4.84 9.58
CA ASN A 98 22.12 4.93 8.36
C ASN A 98 23.40 5.72 8.65
N HIS A 99 24.48 5.02 8.98
CA HIS A 99 25.83 5.58 9.03
C HIS A 99 26.49 5.46 7.65
N ARG A 100 25.94 6.04 6.61
CA ARG A 100 26.75 6.28 5.43
C ARG A 100 27.66 7.45 5.73
N LYS A 101 28.88 7.17 6.15
CA LYS A 101 29.96 8.13 5.98
C LYS A 101 30.04 8.41 4.49
N GLY A 102 29.78 9.66 4.11
CA GLY A 102 30.12 10.16 2.79
C GLY A 102 31.65 10.25 2.70
N ASP A 103 32.30 9.11 2.45
CA ASP A 103 33.58 9.22 1.78
C ASP A 103 33.21 9.47 0.30
N GLY A 104 33.68 10.56 -0.26
CA GLY A 104 33.40 11.00 -1.62
C GLY A 104 33.88 10.06 -2.72
N SER A 105 34.07 8.75 -2.44
CA SER A 105 34.68 7.79 -3.36
C SER A 105 33.71 6.85 -4.05
N HIS A 106 32.44 6.78 -3.66
CA HIS A 106 31.43 6.01 -4.39
C HIS A 106 30.55 6.92 -5.25
N SER A 107 31.17 7.45 -6.30
CA SER A 107 30.45 7.88 -7.47
C SER A 107 29.61 6.70 -7.96
N LEU A 108 28.30 6.71 -7.69
CA LEU A 108 27.32 5.81 -8.30
C LEU A 108 27.11 6.18 -9.79
N LYS A 109 28.20 6.50 -10.48
CA LYS A 109 28.23 6.63 -11.92
C LYS A 109 28.02 5.23 -12.50
N ARG A 110 26.86 4.98 -13.07
CA ARG A 110 26.42 3.78 -13.78
C ARG A 110 25.59 2.78 -12.95
N GLY A 111 24.59 3.24 -12.21
CA GLY A 111 23.52 2.36 -11.77
C GLY A 111 22.37 2.36 -12.81
N CYS A 112 21.55 1.34 -12.81
CA CYS A 112 20.31 1.26 -13.61
C CYS A 112 19.30 2.39 -13.30
N TYR A 113 19.60 3.27 -12.36
CA TYR A 113 18.76 4.40 -11.93
C TYR A 113 19.21 5.77 -12.46
N GLY A 114 20.22 5.81 -13.35
CA GLY A 114 20.73 7.07 -13.91
C GLY A 114 21.65 7.86 -12.95
N ASP A 115 21.96 9.10 -13.33
CA ASP A 115 22.81 9.97 -12.53
C ASP A 115 22.00 10.59 -11.37
N HIS A 116 22.38 10.30 -10.14
CA HIS A 116 21.80 10.91 -8.95
C HIS A 116 22.69 12.06 -8.47
N LYS A 117 22.05 13.20 -8.13
CA LYS A 117 22.75 14.26 -7.40
C LYS A 117 23.18 13.73 -6.03
N GLU A 118 24.39 14.01 -5.63
CA GLU A 118 24.87 13.72 -4.28
C GLU A 118 23.97 14.42 -3.27
N VAL A 119 23.29 13.65 -2.45
CA VAL A 119 22.49 14.17 -1.34
C VAL A 119 23.31 13.99 -0.07
N PRO A 120 23.52 15.05 0.74
CA PRO A 120 24.24 14.93 1.98
C PRO A 120 23.61 13.86 2.86
N THR A 121 24.43 13.01 3.46
CA THR A 121 23.98 11.94 4.35
C THR A 121 23.40 12.57 5.62
N ILE A 122 22.08 12.56 5.74
CA ILE A 122 21.42 12.94 6.99
C ILE A 122 21.36 11.69 7.86
N VAL A 123 22.00 11.75 9.03
CA VAL A 123 21.82 10.72 10.05
C VAL A 123 20.43 10.90 10.64
N SER A 124 19.52 9.99 10.31
CA SER A 124 18.16 10.03 10.81
C SER A 124 17.87 8.79 11.65
N ASP A 125 17.18 8.98 12.76
CA ASP A 125 16.62 7.90 13.57
C ASP A 125 15.35 7.29 12.94
N GLU A 126 14.99 7.77 11.77
CA GLU A 126 13.81 7.36 11.04
C GLU A 126 14.17 6.79 9.67
N LYS A 127 13.36 5.83 9.21
CA LYS A 127 13.46 5.22 7.88
C LYS A 127 12.17 5.41 7.12
N PHE A 128 12.29 5.52 5.81
CA PHE A 128 11.13 5.50 4.93
C PHE A 128 10.34 4.20 5.08
N PRO A 129 9.01 4.28 4.98
CA PRO A 129 8.16 3.10 5.03
C PRO A 129 8.48 2.12 3.91
N LYS A 130 8.23 0.85 4.16
CA LYS A 130 8.38 -0.23 3.19
C LYS A 130 7.05 -0.55 2.53
N SER A 131 7.10 -1.26 1.41
CA SER A 131 5.89 -1.75 0.71
C SER A 131 5.16 -2.86 1.49
N ILE A 132 5.81 -3.52 2.45
CA ILE A 132 5.17 -4.47 3.36
C ILE A 132 4.85 -3.72 4.65
N ILE A 133 3.57 -3.64 4.96
CA ILE A 133 3.03 -2.96 6.14
C ILE A 133 2.32 -3.97 7.04
N CYS A 134 2.50 -3.83 8.34
CA CYS A 134 1.98 -4.78 9.34
C CYS A 134 0.93 -4.07 10.19
N PHE A 135 -0.30 -4.58 10.14
CA PHE A 135 -1.41 -4.12 10.98
C PHE A 135 -2.22 -5.32 11.42
N ASP A 136 -2.54 -5.36 12.70
CA ASP A 136 -3.35 -6.43 13.27
C ASP A 136 -4.80 -6.27 12.84
N LYS A 137 -5.47 -7.40 12.63
CA LYS A 137 -6.93 -7.42 12.56
C LYS A 137 -7.50 -7.08 13.94
N GLU A 138 -8.54 -6.29 13.95
CA GLU A 138 -9.34 -6.06 15.14
C GLU A 138 -9.95 -7.36 15.64
N HIS A 139 -10.28 -7.41 16.92
CA HIS A 139 -10.90 -8.57 17.52
C HIS A 139 -12.29 -8.79 16.89
N THR A 140 -12.68 -10.05 16.64
CA THR A 140 -13.95 -10.38 15.97
C THR A 140 -15.17 -9.81 16.72
N ALA A 141 -15.06 -9.61 18.05
CA ALA A 141 -16.09 -9.00 18.87
C ALA A 141 -16.27 -7.49 18.60
N ASP A 142 -15.24 -6.82 18.06
CA ASP A 142 -15.22 -5.38 17.83
C ASP A 142 -15.47 -5.01 16.36
N THR A 143 -15.75 -6.01 15.51
CA THR A 143 -15.97 -5.80 14.07
C THR A 143 -17.47 -5.80 13.74
N PHE A 144 -17.90 -4.80 12.99
CA PHE A 144 -19.29 -4.69 12.49
C PHE A 144 -19.53 -5.57 11.24
N HIS A 145 -18.46 -5.94 10.52
CA HIS A 145 -18.55 -6.74 9.30
C HIS A 145 -17.37 -7.72 9.20
N PRO A 146 -17.60 -8.96 8.69
CA PRO A 146 -16.54 -9.99 8.60
C PRO A 146 -15.33 -9.58 7.74
N THR A 147 -15.52 -8.69 6.77
CA THR A 147 -14.48 -8.21 5.85
C THR A 147 -13.92 -6.84 6.24
N GLN A 148 -14.34 -6.28 7.39
CA GLN A 148 -13.86 -5.00 7.87
C GLN A 148 -12.33 -4.96 7.92
N LYS A 149 -11.77 -3.85 7.43
CA LYS A 149 -10.33 -3.60 7.51
C LYS A 149 -9.98 -2.93 8.83
N PRO A 150 -8.77 -3.17 9.38
CA PRO A 150 -8.35 -2.50 10.60
C PRO A 150 -8.40 -0.98 10.48
N VAL A 151 -8.96 -0.31 11.46
CA VAL A 151 -9.02 1.16 11.49
C VAL A 151 -7.63 1.78 11.39
N ALA A 152 -6.64 1.19 12.08
CA ALA A 152 -5.26 1.66 12.04
C ALA A 152 -4.65 1.58 10.62
N LEU A 153 -4.99 0.54 9.85
CA LEU A 153 -4.55 0.42 8.44
C LEU A 153 -5.18 1.49 7.56
N ILE A 154 -6.50 1.68 7.67
CA ILE A 154 -7.20 2.73 6.91
C ILE A 154 -6.66 4.12 7.26
N GLN A 155 -6.46 4.40 8.54
CA GLN A 155 -5.87 5.65 9.00
C GLN A 155 -4.46 5.88 8.44
N TYR A 156 -3.62 4.83 8.38
CA TYR A 156 -2.30 4.89 7.76
C TYR A 156 -2.39 5.26 6.28
N LEU A 157 -3.29 4.63 5.52
CA LEU A 157 -3.48 4.92 4.10
C LEU A 157 -3.99 6.34 3.88
N ILE A 158 -4.98 6.80 4.66
CA ILE A 158 -5.50 8.17 4.58
C ILE A 158 -4.38 9.18 4.83
N ARG A 159 -3.62 9.04 5.93
CA ARG A 159 -2.50 9.94 6.25
C ARG A 159 -1.42 9.94 5.18
N THR A 160 -1.20 8.81 4.51
CA THR A 160 -0.18 8.68 3.47
C THR A 160 -0.57 9.41 2.18
N TYR A 161 -1.86 9.37 1.79
CA TYR A 161 -2.29 9.82 0.46
C TYR A 161 -3.22 11.04 0.47
N SER A 162 -3.41 11.67 1.62
CA SER A 162 -4.20 12.88 1.75
C SER A 162 -3.65 13.82 2.82
N ASN A 163 -4.09 15.06 2.79
CA ASN A 163 -3.86 16.05 3.84
C ASN A 163 -5.13 16.27 4.65
N GLU A 164 -4.99 16.94 5.80
CA GLU A 164 -6.11 17.41 6.60
C GLU A 164 -7.01 18.34 5.76
N GLY A 165 -8.32 18.12 5.84
CA GLY A 165 -9.31 18.84 5.04
C GLY A 165 -9.62 18.26 3.65
N ASP A 166 -8.87 17.25 3.19
CA ASP A 166 -9.20 16.55 1.95
C ASP A 166 -10.45 15.67 2.11
N THR A 167 -11.22 15.56 1.04
CA THR A 167 -12.39 14.67 0.99
C THR A 167 -11.95 13.25 0.62
N ILE A 168 -12.35 12.29 1.46
CA ILE A 168 -12.12 10.86 1.26
C ILE A 168 -13.45 10.19 0.92
N LEU A 169 -13.44 9.33 -0.11
CA LEU A 169 -14.54 8.42 -0.41
C LEU A 169 -14.14 7.02 0.02
N ASP A 170 -14.98 6.40 0.84
CA ASP A 170 -14.96 4.97 1.14
C ASP A 170 -16.27 4.35 0.64
N ASN A 171 -16.21 3.26 -0.15
CA ASN A 171 -17.34 2.65 -0.85
C ASN A 171 -17.40 1.13 -0.69
#